data_9d57f637ea92459cbccd195cfcfba4da
#
_entry.id   9d57f637ea92459cbccd195cfcfba4da
#
_cell.length_a   1.000
_cell.length_b   1.000
_cell.length_c   1.000
_cell.angle_alpha   90.00
_cell.angle_beta   90.00
_cell.angle_gamma   90.00
#
_symmetry.space_group_name_H-M   'P 1'
#
loop_
_entity.id
_entity.type
_entity.pdbx_description
1 polymer ?
#
loop_
_entity_poly.entity_id
_entity_poly.type
_entity_poly.pdbx_seq_one_letter_code
_entity_poly.pdbx_strand_id
1 'polypeptide(L)'
;MDSWFIQAPLLRQLDVMGLSVIGMIKEMKQRYRLNGKLMSLKELYTMLPKNKHNEIWGAVIVETACGLPVKLVFVQNRNKRREWLAILSTDLTVGADEVVRIYGMGWSIETFFKFTKSYLKLGTEFQGRSFDMLISHTTVVFSRYLVMEFERRQENDAKSLGGLFFLLQMK
;
A
#
# COMPACT_ATOMS: atom_id res chain seq x y z
N MET A 1 4.18 0.77 1.78
CA MET A 1 4.70 0.89 3.17
C MET A 1 3.73 1.72 3.99
N ASP A 2 3.50 1.39 5.26
CA ASP A 2 2.60 2.15 6.13
C ASP A 2 3.19 3.54 6.45
N SER A 3 2.31 4.53 6.67
CA SER A 3 2.68 5.93 6.93
C SER A 3 3.58 6.13 8.16
N TRP A 4 3.61 5.20 9.11
CA TRP A 4 4.50 5.21 10.28
C TRP A 4 5.98 5.08 9.91
N PHE A 5 6.28 4.37 8.84
CA PHE A 5 7.65 4.11 8.39
C PHE A 5 8.15 5.16 7.37
N ILE A 6 7.29 6.08 6.91
CA ILE A 6 7.68 7.11 5.96
C ILE A 6 8.25 8.33 6.71
N GLN A 7 9.44 8.12 7.30
CA GLN A 7 10.19 9.16 8.00
C GLN A 7 11.49 9.43 7.27
N ALA A 8 11.87 10.70 7.14
CA ALA A 8 13.03 11.13 6.36
C ALA A 8 14.34 10.39 6.70
N PRO A 9 14.71 10.13 7.97
CA PRO A 9 15.92 9.37 8.28
C PRO A 9 15.90 7.93 7.77
N LEU A 10 14.75 7.24 7.91
CA LEU A 10 14.61 5.86 7.43
C LEU A 10 14.62 5.79 5.90
N LEU A 11 13.94 6.73 5.23
CA LEU A 11 13.96 6.81 3.76
C LEU A 11 15.38 6.97 3.24
N ARG A 12 16.19 7.81 3.88
CA ARG A 12 17.59 8.00 3.50
C ARG A 12 18.43 6.74 3.70
N GLN A 13 18.21 6.00 4.79
CA GLN A 13 18.91 4.72 5.01
C GLN A 13 18.58 3.69 3.94
N LEU A 14 17.30 3.56 3.58
CA LEU A 14 16.84 2.65 2.54
C LEU A 14 17.38 3.04 1.16
N ASP A 15 17.41 4.33 0.86
CA ASP A 15 17.98 4.86 -0.39
C ASP A 15 19.48 4.55 -0.52
N VAL A 16 20.26 4.73 0.57
CA VAL A 16 21.69 4.34 0.60
C VAL A 16 21.87 2.83 0.37
N MET A 17 20.91 2.00 0.79
CA MET A 17 20.91 0.56 0.53
C MET A 17 20.44 0.19 -0.88
N GLY A 18 20.11 1.17 -1.73
CA GLY A 18 19.58 0.96 -3.08
C GLY A 18 18.13 0.47 -3.12
N LEU A 19 17.38 0.66 -2.04
CA LEU A 19 15.98 0.23 -1.93
C LEU A 19 15.04 1.40 -2.20
N SER A 20 14.23 1.27 -3.25
CA SER A 20 13.16 2.23 -3.54
C SER A 20 11.96 2.01 -2.62
N VAL A 21 11.37 3.11 -2.15
CA VAL A 21 10.24 3.11 -1.21
C VAL A 21 9.05 3.81 -1.83
N ILE A 22 7.90 3.15 -1.79
CA ILE A 22 6.59 3.76 -2.09
C ILE A 22 5.69 3.58 -0.87
N GLY A 23 5.07 4.67 -0.40
CA GLY A 23 4.19 4.59 0.76
C GLY A 23 3.32 5.84 0.93
N MET A 24 2.21 5.66 1.64
CA MET A 24 1.30 6.75 1.96
C MET A 24 1.88 7.64 3.06
N ILE A 25 1.78 8.93 2.88
CA ILE A 25 2.14 9.93 3.90
C ILE A 25 0.88 10.62 4.43
N LYS A 26 0.89 10.88 5.73
CA LYS A 26 -0.17 11.67 6.40
C LYS A 26 0.26 13.11 6.57
N GLU A 27 -0.71 14.01 6.63
CA GLU A 27 -0.46 15.40 7.01
C GLU A 27 0.01 15.45 8.47
N MET A 28 1.32 15.63 8.66
CA MET A 28 1.99 15.74 9.95
C MET A 28 2.86 17.00 9.98
N LYS A 29 3.66 17.17 11.02
CA LYS A 29 4.60 18.31 11.14
C LYS A 29 5.77 18.26 10.15
N GLN A 30 5.84 17.28 9.27
CA GLN A 30 6.91 17.16 8.26
C GLN A 30 6.83 18.31 7.27
N ARG A 31 7.99 18.82 6.90
CA ARG A 31 8.16 19.86 5.90
C ARG A 31 8.99 19.34 4.74
N TYR A 32 8.66 19.81 3.57
CA TYR A 32 9.33 19.48 2.31
C TYR A 32 9.87 20.73 1.68
N ARG A 33 11.02 20.67 1.02
CA ARG A 33 11.61 21.81 0.34
C ARG A 33 11.23 21.76 -1.14
N LEU A 34 10.60 22.83 -1.62
CA LEU A 34 10.30 23.06 -3.03
C LEU A 34 10.86 24.41 -3.42
N ASN A 35 11.76 24.47 -4.40
CA ASN A 35 12.41 25.72 -4.88
C ASN A 35 12.98 26.55 -3.71
N GLY A 36 13.63 25.90 -2.76
CA GLY A 36 14.25 26.56 -1.60
C GLY A 36 13.30 26.92 -0.45
N LYS A 37 11.97 26.81 -0.63
CA LYS A 37 10.97 27.10 0.43
C LYS A 37 10.55 25.80 1.13
N LEU A 38 10.47 25.87 2.47
CA LEU A 38 9.91 24.78 3.28
C LEU A 38 8.40 24.88 3.31
N MET A 39 7.72 23.84 2.88
CA MET A 39 6.28 23.76 2.73
C MET A 39 5.71 22.53 3.42
N SER A 40 4.51 22.66 3.95
CA SER A 40 3.71 21.52 4.43
C SER A 40 3.10 20.76 3.24
N LEU A 41 2.66 19.56 3.51
CA LEU A 41 1.97 18.73 2.51
C LEU A 41 0.72 19.44 1.95
N LYS A 42 -0.02 20.15 2.81
CA LYS A 42 -1.21 20.92 2.43
C LYS A 42 -0.90 22.13 1.54
N GLU A 43 0.18 22.85 1.83
CA GLU A 43 0.64 23.96 1.00
C GLU A 43 1.06 23.47 -0.38
N LEU A 44 1.82 22.37 -0.45
CA LEU A 44 2.19 21.73 -1.72
C LEU A 44 0.94 21.33 -2.53
N TYR A 45 -0.03 20.68 -1.89
CA TYR A 45 -1.28 20.34 -2.54
C TYR A 45 -2.04 21.55 -3.08
N THR A 46 -2.03 22.67 -2.35
CA THR A 46 -2.75 23.89 -2.76
C THR A 46 -2.15 24.56 -3.98
N MET A 47 -0.82 24.45 -4.17
CA MET A 47 -0.09 25.05 -5.30
C MET A 47 -0.19 24.24 -6.59
N LEU A 48 -0.55 22.96 -6.52
CA LEU A 48 -0.61 22.12 -7.72
C LEU A 48 -1.83 22.43 -8.57
N PRO A 49 -1.69 22.43 -9.91
CA PRO A 49 -2.84 22.46 -10.81
C PRO A 49 -3.65 21.18 -10.63
N LYS A 50 -4.88 21.33 -10.13
CA LYS A 50 -5.73 20.18 -9.76
C LYS A 50 -6.50 19.66 -10.96
N ASN A 51 -6.20 18.46 -11.40
CA ASN A 51 -7.05 17.75 -12.34
C ASN A 51 -8.05 16.85 -11.60
N LYS A 52 -9.13 17.44 -11.10
CA LYS A 52 -10.15 16.74 -10.29
C LYS A 52 -11.01 15.74 -11.09
N HIS A 53 -10.85 15.67 -12.40
CA HIS A 53 -11.54 14.68 -13.23
C HIS A 53 -10.85 13.31 -13.22
N ASN A 54 -9.59 13.25 -12.80
CA ASN A 54 -8.81 12.03 -12.73
C ASN A 54 -8.59 11.60 -11.26
N GLU A 55 -8.28 10.33 -11.05
CA GLU A 55 -7.92 9.79 -9.74
C GLU A 55 -6.65 10.48 -9.19
N ILE A 56 -5.70 10.83 -10.06
CA ILE A 56 -4.48 11.57 -9.72
C ILE A 56 -4.74 13.06 -9.90
N TRP A 57 -4.65 13.82 -8.81
CA TRP A 57 -4.89 15.27 -8.80
C TRP A 57 -3.64 16.09 -9.09
N GLY A 58 -2.46 15.51 -8.92
CA GLY A 58 -1.19 16.15 -9.24
C GLY A 58 0.00 15.41 -8.66
N ALA A 59 1.18 15.70 -9.19
CA ALA A 59 2.45 15.17 -8.70
C ALA A 59 3.50 16.29 -8.65
N VAL A 60 4.42 16.21 -7.68
CA VAL A 60 5.52 17.17 -7.51
C VAL A 60 6.75 16.46 -6.96
N ILE A 61 7.94 16.88 -7.40
CA ILE A 61 9.21 16.45 -6.84
C ILE A 61 9.64 17.48 -5.81
N VAL A 62 9.96 17.02 -4.62
CA VAL A 62 10.37 17.85 -3.48
C VAL A 62 11.53 17.19 -2.75
N GLU A 63 12.22 17.93 -1.89
CA GLU A 63 13.23 17.37 -1.00
C GLU A 63 12.66 17.20 0.41
N THR A 64 13.00 16.08 1.04
CA THR A 64 12.72 15.83 2.45
C THR A 64 13.63 16.68 3.34
N ALA A 65 13.37 16.70 4.64
CA ALA A 65 14.20 17.43 5.61
C ALA A 65 15.67 16.95 5.65
N CYS A 66 15.94 15.72 5.23
CA CYS A 66 17.31 15.18 5.11
C CYS A 66 17.95 15.36 3.72
N GLY A 67 17.33 16.16 2.84
CA GLY A 67 17.85 16.44 1.49
C GLY A 67 17.62 15.34 0.46
N LEU A 68 16.84 14.31 0.78
CA LEU A 68 16.49 13.25 -0.16
C LEU A 68 15.38 13.75 -1.11
N PRO A 69 15.61 13.75 -2.44
CA PRO A 69 14.56 14.08 -3.40
C PRO A 69 13.52 12.96 -3.45
N VAL A 70 12.24 13.32 -3.44
CA VAL A 70 11.12 12.38 -3.48
C VAL A 70 10.01 12.93 -4.37
N LYS A 71 9.28 12.04 -4.99
CA LYS A 71 8.07 12.35 -5.73
C LYS A 71 6.84 12.20 -4.83
N LEU A 72 6.04 13.23 -4.73
CA LEU A 72 4.75 13.22 -4.04
C LEU A 72 3.64 13.16 -5.09
N VAL A 73 2.76 12.20 -4.98
CA VAL A 73 1.59 12.01 -5.84
C VAL A 73 0.34 12.20 -5.00
N PHE A 74 -0.48 13.18 -5.36
CA PHE A 74 -1.76 13.46 -4.69
C PHE A 74 -2.90 12.78 -5.43
N VAL A 75 -3.63 11.93 -4.72
CA VAL A 75 -4.72 11.14 -5.28
C VAL A 75 -6.02 11.38 -4.52
N GLN A 76 -7.15 11.12 -5.16
CA GLN A 76 -8.45 11.16 -4.52
C GLN A 76 -8.56 10.05 -3.46
N ASN A 77 -9.06 10.40 -2.27
CA ASN A 77 -9.39 9.39 -1.27
C ASN A 77 -10.66 8.63 -1.68
N ARG A 78 -10.54 7.34 -1.97
CA ARG A 78 -11.67 6.49 -2.39
C ARG A 78 -12.77 6.39 -1.34
N ASN A 79 -12.42 6.43 -0.05
CA ASN A 79 -13.38 6.35 1.05
C ASN A 79 -14.05 7.70 1.33
N LYS A 80 -13.36 8.81 1.03
CA LYS A 80 -13.83 10.19 1.26
C LYS A 80 -13.50 11.05 0.06
N ARG A 81 -14.35 11.05 -0.95
CA ARG A 81 -14.12 11.69 -2.26
C ARG A 81 -13.75 13.18 -2.22
N ARG A 82 -14.00 13.87 -1.11
CA ARG A 82 -13.61 15.28 -0.91
C ARG A 82 -12.21 15.46 -0.35
N GLU A 83 -11.60 14.38 0.17
CA GLU A 83 -10.26 14.39 0.73
C GLU A 83 -9.25 13.82 -0.28
N TRP A 84 -8.01 14.21 -0.10
CA TRP A 84 -6.89 13.68 -0.85
C TRP A 84 -6.00 12.81 0.05
N LEU A 85 -5.26 11.96 -0.59
CA LEU A 85 -4.15 11.20 0.01
C LEU A 85 -2.88 11.57 -0.74
N ALA A 86 -1.74 11.49 -0.07
CA ALA A 86 -0.45 11.67 -0.71
C ALA A 86 0.35 10.37 -0.62
N ILE A 87 0.91 9.98 -1.76
CA ILE A 87 1.82 8.83 -1.88
C ILE A 87 3.19 9.38 -2.20
N LEU A 88 4.19 8.93 -1.46
CA LEU A 88 5.59 9.28 -1.65
C LEU A 88 6.30 8.15 -2.38
N SER A 89 7.16 8.50 -3.35
CA SER A 89 8.11 7.59 -3.97
C SER A 89 9.52 8.18 -3.87
N THR A 90 10.50 7.36 -3.47
CA THR A 90 11.92 7.71 -3.57
C THR A 90 12.46 7.48 -4.97
N ASP A 91 11.83 6.63 -5.77
CA ASP A 91 12.16 6.45 -7.17
C ASP A 91 11.48 7.55 -8.01
N LEU A 92 12.30 8.43 -8.57
CA LEU A 92 11.84 9.56 -9.38
C LEU A 92 11.54 9.17 -10.83
N THR A 93 12.04 8.03 -11.29
CA THR A 93 11.86 7.56 -12.68
C THR A 93 10.46 7.02 -12.94
N VAL A 94 9.83 6.47 -11.89
CA VAL A 94 8.49 5.88 -11.96
C VAL A 94 7.42 6.97 -12.18
N GLY A 95 6.53 6.77 -13.14
CA GLY A 95 5.40 7.67 -13.42
C GLY A 95 4.40 7.75 -12.25
N ALA A 96 3.61 8.82 -12.19
CA ALA A 96 2.63 9.00 -11.11
C ALA A 96 1.58 7.87 -11.07
N ASP A 97 1.09 7.45 -12.24
CA ASP A 97 0.14 6.32 -12.37
C ASP A 97 0.72 5.02 -11.85
N GLU A 98 1.98 4.77 -12.18
CA GLU A 98 2.68 3.58 -11.74
C GLU A 98 2.95 3.59 -10.22
N VAL A 99 3.26 4.74 -9.64
CA VAL A 99 3.37 4.91 -8.17
C VAL A 99 2.06 4.53 -7.49
N VAL A 100 0.92 4.98 -8.02
CA VAL A 100 -0.41 4.64 -7.50
C VAL A 100 -0.70 3.16 -7.66
N ARG A 101 -0.37 2.57 -8.81
CA ARG A 101 -0.54 1.14 -9.09
C ARG A 101 0.26 0.27 -8.12
N ILE A 102 1.55 0.56 -7.95
CA ILE A 102 2.44 -0.19 -7.05
C ILE A 102 1.97 -0.05 -5.59
N TYR A 103 1.57 1.15 -5.18
CA TYR A 103 1.01 1.36 -3.84
C TYR A 103 -0.25 0.51 -3.63
N GLY A 104 -1.13 0.48 -4.65
CA GLY A 104 -2.36 -0.33 -4.62
C GLY A 104 -2.09 -1.83 -4.48
N MET A 105 -1.02 -2.36 -5.08
CA MET A 105 -0.62 -3.76 -4.91
C MET A 105 -0.27 -4.11 -3.46
N GLY A 106 0.29 -3.16 -2.70
CA GLY A 106 0.56 -3.36 -1.27
C GLY A 106 -0.69 -3.66 -0.44
N TRP A 107 -1.85 -3.17 -0.85
CA TRP A 107 -3.14 -3.47 -0.22
C TRP A 107 -3.53 -4.96 -0.33
N SER A 108 -3.04 -5.65 -1.36
CA SER A 108 -3.28 -7.09 -1.54
C SER A 108 -2.75 -7.93 -0.38
N ILE A 109 -1.65 -7.50 0.25
CA ILE A 109 -1.07 -8.18 1.42
C ILE A 109 -2.01 -8.08 2.62
N GLU A 110 -2.60 -6.90 2.85
CA GLU A 110 -3.55 -6.71 3.96
C GLU A 110 -4.82 -7.53 3.74
N THR A 111 -5.36 -7.55 2.52
CA THR A 111 -6.53 -8.35 2.17
C THR A 111 -6.25 -9.84 2.28
N PHE A 112 -5.06 -10.30 1.88
CA PHE A 112 -4.60 -11.66 2.06
C PHE A 112 -4.61 -12.07 3.54
N PHE A 113 -3.95 -11.30 4.42
CA PHE A 113 -3.91 -11.61 5.84
C PHE A 113 -5.30 -11.52 6.50
N LYS A 114 -6.13 -10.56 6.08
CA LYS A 114 -7.50 -10.46 6.57
C LYS A 114 -8.31 -11.70 6.19
N PHE A 115 -8.22 -12.13 4.94
CA PHE A 115 -8.92 -13.32 4.46
C PHE A 115 -8.43 -14.59 5.16
N THR A 116 -7.12 -14.83 5.20
CA THR A 116 -6.54 -16.03 5.82
C THR A 116 -6.85 -16.14 7.30
N LYS A 117 -6.85 -15.03 8.04
CA LYS A 117 -7.26 -15.00 9.45
C LYS A 117 -8.76 -15.23 9.65
N SER A 118 -9.60 -14.60 8.82
CA SER A 118 -11.06 -14.65 8.99
C SER A 118 -11.67 -15.97 8.54
N TYR A 119 -11.23 -16.50 7.40
CA TYR A 119 -11.83 -17.67 6.77
C TYR A 119 -10.99 -18.94 6.88
N LEU A 120 -9.68 -18.83 6.77
CA LEU A 120 -8.78 -19.98 6.78
C LEU A 120 -8.13 -20.24 8.16
N LYS A 121 -8.53 -19.47 9.18
CA LYS A 121 -8.15 -19.66 10.58
C LYS A 121 -6.64 -19.55 10.84
N LEU A 122 -5.93 -18.71 10.08
CA LEU A 122 -4.52 -18.46 10.30
C LEU A 122 -4.28 -17.90 11.70
N GLY A 123 -3.68 -18.72 12.57
CA GLY A 123 -3.30 -18.34 13.94
C GLY A 123 -4.45 -18.24 14.95
N THR A 124 -5.70 -18.63 14.61
CA THR A 124 -6.84 -18.50 15.54
C THR A 124 -7.29 -19.81 16.16
N GLU A 125 -7.19 -20.95 15.47
CA GLU A 125 -7.65 -22.27 15.96
C GLU A 125 -6.49 -23.24 16.15
N PHE A 126 -5.25 -22.80 15.89
CA PHE A 126 -4.08 -23.65 15.95
C PHE A 126 -3.30 -23.42 17.25
N GLN A 127 -3.16 -24.46 18.05
CA GLN A 127 -2.44 -24.45 19.33
C GLN A 127 -1.14 -25.27 19.29
N GLY A 128 -0.50 -25.33 18.14
CA GLY A 128 0.78 -26.04 17.99
C GLY A 128 1.91 -25.35 18.77
N ARG A 129 2.71 -26.13 19.50
CA ARG A 129 3.83 -25.63 20.31
C ARG A 129 5.19 -25.80 19.64
N SER A 130 5.27 -26.57 18.54
CA SER A 130 6.52 -26.75 17.81
C SER A 130 6.58 -25.83 16.59
N PHE A 131 7.79 -25.44 16.19
CA PHE A 131 8.05 -24.63 15.01
C PHE A 131 7.57 -25.32 13.73
N ASP A 132 7.83 -26.64 13.62
CA ASP A 132 7.42 -27.44 12.45
C ASP A 132 5.90 -27.47 12.28
N MET A 133 5.16 -27.56 13.39
CA MET A 133 3.69 -27.50 13.34
C MET A 133 3.19 -26.12 12.87
N LEU A 134 3.85 -25.03 13.29
CA LEU A 134 3.50 -23.69 12.83
C LEU A 134 3.77 -23.53 11.32
N ILE A 135 4.91 -24.03 10.84
CA ILE A 135 5.25 -24.04 9.41
C ILE A 135 4.19 -24.83 8.64
N SER A 136 3.88 -26.06 9.09
CA SER A 136 2.91 -26.94 8.43
C SER A 136 1.53 -26.28 8.36
N HIS A 137 1.04 -25.71 9.45
CA HIS A 137 -0.23 -24.99 9.49
C HIS A 137 -0.25 -23.81 8.51
N THR A 138 0.79 -22.97 8.57
CA THR A 138 0.91 -21.80 7.69
C THR A 138 0.95 -22.22 6.21
N THR A 139 1.70 -23.27 5.88
CA THR A 139 1.79 -23.82 4.52
C THR A 139 0.43 -24.29 4.02
N VAL A 140 -0.32 -25.03 4.84
CA VAL A 140 -1.67 -25.50 4.48
C VAL A 140 -2.62 -24.31 4.24
N VAL A 141 -2.61 -23.32 5.12
CA VAL A 141 -3.46 -22.13 4.99
C VAL A 141 -3.11 -21.36 3.71
N PHE A 142 -1.83 -21.16 3.42
CA PHE A 142 -1.40 -20.44 2.23
C PHE A 142 -1.70 -21.23 0.94
N SER A 143 -1.51 -22.55 0.95
CA SER A 143 -1.87 -23.41 -0.18
C SER A 143 -3.38 -23.34 -0.47
N ARG A 144 -4.23 -23.40 0.55
CA ARG A 144 -5.68 -23.21 0.38
C ARG A 144 -6.04 -21.85 -0.22
N TYR A 145 -5.38 -20.79 0.25
CA TYR A 145 -5.57 -19.44 -0.32
C TYR A 145 -5.20 -19.40 -1.80
N LEU A 146 -4.06 -19.99 -2.18
CA LEU A 146 -3.60 -20.03 -3.57
C LEU A 146 -4.57 -20.77 -4.48
N VAL A 147 -5.10 -21.91 -4.02
CA VAL A 147 -6.12 -22.67 -4.79
C VAL A 147 -7.37 -21.82 -4.98
N MET A 148 -7.88 -21.19 -3.93
CA MET A 148 -9.06 -20.32 -4.03
C MET A 148 -8.85 -19.12 -4.94
N GLU A 149 -7.68 -18.49 -4.88
CA GLU A 149 -7.33 -17.38 -5.75
C GLU A 149 -7.16 -17.81 -7.21
N PHE A 150 -6.63 -19.03 -7.43
CA PHE A 150 -6.54 -19.63 -8.76
C PHE A 150 -7.93 -19.88 -9.34
N GLU A 151 -8.83 -20.55 -8.61
CA GLU A 151 -10.21 -20.78 -9.03
C GLU A 151 -10.95 -19.49 -9.34
N ARG A 152 -10.83 -18.47 -8.46
CA ARG A 152 -11.42 -17.15 -8.69
C ARG A 152 -11.00 -16.52 -10.02
N ARG A 153 -9.74 -16.73 -10.41
CA ARG A 153 -9.20 -16.16 -11.66
C ARG A 153 -9.65 -16.94 -12.90
N GLN A 154 -9.88 -18.24 -12.77
CA GLN A 154 -10.34 -19.10 -13.88
C GLN A 154 -11.77 -18.79 -14.30
N GLU A 155 -12.66 -18.60 -13.34
CA GLU A 155 -14.09 -18.43 -13.62
C GLU A 155 -14.46 -17.02 -14.12
N ASN A 156 -13.55 -16.07 -14.16
CA ASN A 156 -13.84 -14.66 -14.49
C ASN A 156 -15.03 -14.11 -13.67
N ASP A 157 -15.24 -14.70 -12.48
CA ASP A 157 -16.42 -14.50 -11.64
C ASP A 157 -16.21 -13.27 -10.74
N ALA A 158 -17.20 -12.40 -10.73
CA ALA A 158 -17.23 -11.20 -9.88
C ALA A 158 -17.37 -11.50 -8.38
N LYS A 159 -17.39 -12.79 -7.98
CA LYS A 159 -17.52 -13.19 -6.58
C LYS A 159 -16.30 -12.81 -5.77
N SER A 160 -16.54 -12.34 -4.56
CA SER A 160 -15.47 -12.13 -3.59
C SER A 160 -14.88 -13.47 -3.13
N LEU A 161 -13.61 -13.47 -2.68
CA LEU A 161 -12.99 -14.67 -2.08
C LEU A 161 -13.82 -15.26 -0.94
N GLY A 162 -14.49 -14.41 -0.13
CA GLY A 162 -15.40 -14.85 0.92
C GLY A 162 -16.62 -15.61 0.36
N GLY A 163 -17.22 -15.10 -0.72
CA GLY A 163 -18.32 -15.78 -1.39
C GLY A 163 -17.91 -17.16 -1.94
N LEU A 164 -16.73 -17.25 -2.55
CA LEU A 164 -16.17 -18.51 -3.03
C LEU A 164 -15.92 -19.50 -1.89
N PHE A 165 -15.38 -19.03 -0.76
CA PHE A 165 -15.16 -19.85 0.42
C PHE A 165 -16.44 -20.54 0.91
N PHE A 166 -17.55 -19.81 1.03
CA PHE A 166 -18.82 -20.38 1.44
C PHE A 166 -19.37 -21.40 0.43
N LEU A 167 -19.24 -21.13 -0.87
CA LEU A 167 -19.67 -22.10 -1.90
C LEU A 167 -18.90 -23.41 -1.85
N LEU A 168 -17.59 -23.37 -1.57
CA LEU A 168 -16.76 -24.56 -1.44
C LEU A 168 -17.01 -25.36 -0.16
N GLN A 169 -17.57 -24.72 0.88
CA GLN A 169 -17.97 -25.44 2.11
C GLN A 169 -19.33 -26.14 2.00
N MET A 170 -20.17 -25.73 1.04
CA MET A 170 -21.50 -26.28 0.84
C MET A 170 -21.53 -27.53 -0.06
N LYS A 171 -20.38 -27.94 -0.62
CA LYS A 171 -20.18 -29.18 -1.37
C LYS A 171 -19.53 -30.24 -0.50
#